data_e1fd8789b1342f9fd976e431aa07f7f2
#
_entry.id   e1fd8789b1342f9fd976e431aa07f7f2
#
_cell.length_a   1.000
_cell.length_b   1.000
_cell.length_c   1.000
_cell.angle_alpha   90.00
_cell.angle_beta   90.00
_cell.angle_gamma   90.00
#
_symmetry.space_group_name_H-M   'P 1'
#
loop_
_entity.id
_entity.type
_entity.pdbx_description
1 polymer ?
#
loop_
_entity_poly.entity_id
_entity_poly.type
_entity_poly.pdbx_seq_one_letter_code
_entity_poly.pdbx_strand_id
1 'polypeptide(L)'
;MIKPHNTNTEFEFGGINHVALVCSDMEKTVDFYSGVLGMPLVKSLDLPGGMGQHFFFDAGNGDCVAFFWFAEAPDRVPGISSPEAIPGIGDIVSAVSTMNHLAFHVPAEKFDEYRQRLKAKGVRVGPILNHDESAAQVSATLHPGVYVRSFYFLDPDGITLEFACWTKEFTD
;
A
#
# COMPACT_ATOMS: atom_id res chain seq x y z
N MET A 1 6.11 22.61 -5.80
CA MET A 1 5.19 23.67 -6.24
C MET A 1 3.87 23.01 -6.58
N ILE A 2 2.85 23.26 -5.79
CA ILE A 2 1.48 22.77 -6.03
C ILE A 2 0.91 23.62 -7.16
N LYS A 3 0.37 23.01 -8.23
CA LYS A 3 -0.25 23.74 -9.33
C LYS A 3 -1.69 24.10 -8.93
N PRO A 4 -2.14 25.34 -9.21
CA PRO A 4 -3.49 25.79 -8.82
C PRO A 4 -4.63 25.11 -9.58
N HIS A 5 -4.35 24.25 -10.56
CA HIS A 5 -5.33 23.49 -11.31
C HIS A 5 -4.91 22.03 -11.38
N ASN A 6 -5.73 21.18 -10.79
CA ASN A 6 -5.52 19.72 -10.71
C ASN A 6 -5.91 18.98 -12.00
N THR A 7 -6.11 19.70 -13.11
CA THR A 7 -6.50 19.09 -14.39
C THR A 7 -5.26 18.78 -15.22
N ASN A 8 -5.06 17.52 -15.54
CA ASN A 8 -4.06 17.13 -16.52
C ASN A 8 -4.59 17.47 -17.93
N THR A 9 -3.83 18.30 -18.66
CA THR A 9 -4.19 18.73 -20.02
C THR A 9 -3.44 17.98 -21.11
N GLU A 10 -2.48 17.10 -20.74
CA GLU A 10 -1.67 16.33 -21.68
C GLU A 10 -2.24 14.93 -21.92
N PHE A 11 -2.67 14.27 -20.85
CA PHE A 11 -3.22 12.93 -20.90
C PHE A 11 -4.43 12.80 -19.97
N GLU A 12 -5.46 12.11 -20.44
CA GLU A 12 -6.62 11.75 -19.62
C GLU A 12 -6.34 10.44 -18.88
N PHE A 13 -6.05 10.56 -17.57
CA PHE A 13 -5.86 9.39 -16.70
C PHE A 13 -7.17 9.03 -15.99
N GLY A 14 -7.52 7.73 -16.02
CA GLY A 14 -8.66 7.18 -15.30
C GLY A 14 -8.34 6.65 -13.89
N GLY A 15 -7.10 6.82 -13.43
CA GLY A 15 -6.58 6.27 -12.18
C GLY A 15 -5.37 5.38 -12.40
N ILE A 16 -5.11 4.46 -11.47
CA ILE A 16 -4.05 3.46 -11.59
C ILE A 16 -4.68 2.16 -12.10
N ASN A 17 -4.27 1.67 -13.27
CA ASN A 17 -4.78 0.40 -13.79
C ASN A 17 -4.35 -0.77 -12.89
N HIS A 18 -3.04 -0.93 -12.66
CA HIS A 18 -2.50 -1.88 -11.68
C HIS A 18 -1.09 -1.49 -11.23
N VAL A 19 -0.72 -1.96 -10.05
CA VAL A 19 0.65 -1.95 -9.53
C VAL A 19 1.14 -3.39 -9.50
N ALA A 20 2.29 -3.65 -10.14
CA ALA A 20 2.88 -4.99 -10.19
C ALA A 20 4.06 -5.12 -9.23
N LEU A 21 4.02 -6.13 -8.39
CA LEU A 21 4.96 -6.45 -7.33
C LEU A 21 5.52 -7.87 -7.55
N VAL A 22 6.55 -8.23 -6.81
CA VAL A 22 7.10 -9.58 -6.82
C VAL A 22 6.92 -10.21 -5.45
N CYS A 23 6.42 -11.44 -5.40
CA CYS A 23 6.27 -12.22 -4.17
C CYS A 23 7.15 -13.46 -4.17
N SER A 24 7.51 -13.95 -2.98
CA SER A 24 8.29 -15.16 -2.80
C SER A 24 7.43 -16.43 -2.86
N ASP A 25 6.15 -16.33 -2.53
CA ASP A 25 5.22 -17.45 -2.38
C ASP A 25 3.79 -17.01 -2.74
N MET A 26 3.28 -17.51 -3.86
CA MET A 26 1.97 -17.10 -4.38
C MET A 26 0.81 -17.58 -3.49
N GLU A 27 0.92 -18.73 -2.83
CA GLU A 27 -0.11 -19.24 -1.92
C GLU A 27 -0.28 -18.33 -0.71
N LYS A 28 0.83 -17.95 -0.06
CA LYS A 28 0.82 -16.98 1.05
C LYS A 28 0.31 -15.61 0.62
N THR A 29 0.65 -15.19 -0.60
CA THR A 29 0.16 -13.92 -1.16
C THR A 29 -1.35 -13.95 -1.36
N VAL A 30 -1.91 -15.03 -1.91
CA VAL A 30 -3.36 -15.21 -2.05
C VAL A 30 -4.05 -15.25 -0.68
N ASP A 31 -3.51 -16.01 0.28
CA ASP A 31 -4.05 -16.08 1.65
C ASP A 31 -4.09 -14.70 2.31
N PHE A 32 -3.09 -13.88 2.08
CA PHE A 32 -3.06 -12.53 2.63
C PHE A 32 -4.00 -11.56 1.88
N TYR A 33 -3.84 -11.41 0.56
CA TYR A 33 -4.61 -10.41 -0.19
C TYR A 33 -6.09 -10.78 -0.31
N SER A 34 -6.42 -12.03 -0.55
CA SER A 34 -7.83 -12.47 -0.57
C SER A 34 -8.34 -12.84 0.82
N GLY A 35 -7.59 -13.59 1.63
CA GLY A 35 -8.07 -14.07 2.93
C GLY A 35 -8.06 -12.98 4.01
N VAL A 36 -6.98 -12.22 4.14
CA VAL A 36 -6.87 -11.17 5.16
C VAL A 36 -7.50 -9.86 4.69
N LEU A 37 -7.09 -9.35 3.51
CA LEU A 37 -7.56 -8.06 3.00
C LEU A 37 -8.93 -8.15 2.30
N GLY A 38 -9.33 -9.35 1.86
CA GLY A 38 -10.63 -9.57 1.22
C GLY A 38 -10.68 -9.14 -0.26
N MET A 39 -9.52 -8.95 -0.91
CA MET A 39 -9.45 -8.60 -2.32
C MET A 39 -9.74 -9.81 -3.19
N PRO A 40 -10.72 -9.77 -4.11
CA PRO A 40 -10.95 -10.87 -5.03
C PRO A 40 -9.73 -11.15 -5.91
N LEU A 41 -9.30 -12.40 -6.03
CA LEU A 41 -8.37 -12.83 -7.08
C LEU A 41 -9.15 -12.89 -8.40
N VAL A 42 -8.86 -11.95 -9.31
CA VAL A 42 -9.64 -11.80 -10.55
C VAL A 42 -8.98 -12.43 -11.76
N LYS A 43 -7.67 -12.69 -11.69
CA LYS A 43 -6.93 -13.34 -12.78
C LYS A 43 -5.68 -14.04 -12.27
N SER A 44 -5.35 -15.18 -12.87
CA SER A 44 -4.07 -15.88 -12.72
C SER A 44 -3.59 -16.38 -14.08
N LEU A 45 -2.29 -16.36 -14.31
CA LEU A 45 -1.63 -16.80 -15.53
C LEU A 45 -0.34 -17.53 -15.19
N ASP A 46 -0.03 -18.57 -15.93
CA ASP A 46 1.31 -19.12 -15.97
C ASP A 46 2.17 -18.35 -16.99
N LEU A 47 3.38 -17.99 -16.61
CA LEU A 47 4.31 -17.30 -17.50
C LEU A 47 4.94 -18.26 -18.51
N PRO A 48 5.24 -17.80 -19.75
CA PRO A 48 5.85 -18.63 -20.76
C PRO A 48 7.16 -19.26 -20.29
N GLY A 49 7.44 -20.49 -20.72
CA GLY A 49 8.71 -21.17 -20.44
C GLY A 49 8.89 -21.60 -18.98
N GLY A 50 7.84 -21.61 -18.17
CA GLY A 50 7.94 -21.99 -16.77
C GLY A 50 8.62 -20.94 -15.89
N MET A 51 8.70 -19.69 -16.34
CA MET A 51 9.34 -18.60 -15.57
C MET A 51 8.65 -18.29 -14.25
N GLY A 52 7.36 -18.62 -14.11
CA GLY A 52 6.60 -18.35 -12.90
C GLY A 52 5.11 -18.11 -13.17
N GLN A 53 4.50 -17.29 -12.33
CA GLN A 53 3.07 -16.99 -12.38
C GLN A 53 2.81 -15.48 -12.23
N HIS A 54 1.64 -15.03 -12.69
CA HIS A 54 1.19 -13.65 -12.56
C HIS A 54 -0.28 -13.61 -12.14
N PHE A 55 -0.56 -12.93 -11.03
CA PHE A 55 -1.86 -12.88 -10.37
C PHE A 55 -2.33 -11.44 -10.24
N PHE A 56 -3.66 -11.22 -10.29
CA PHE A 56 -4.29 -9.92 -10.12
C PHE A 56 -5.37 -9.97 -9.05
N PHE A 57 -5.30 -9.07 -8.09
CA PHE A 57 -6.28 -8.86 -7.04
C PHE A 57 -7.00 -7.54 -7.26
N ASP A 58 -8.33 -7.54 -7.21
CA ASP A 58 -9.13 -6.32 -7.31
C ASP A 58 -9.01 -5.50 -6.01
N ALA A 59 -8.48 -4.31 -6.12
CA ALA A 59 -8.36 -3.35 -5.02
C ALA A 59 -9.56 -2.38 -4.92
N GLY A 60 -10.51 -2.48 -5.84
CA GLY A 60 -11.68 -1.59 -5.96
C GLY A 60 -11.52 -0.56 -7.08
N ASN A 61 -12.64 -0.01 -7.53
CA ASN A 61 -12.72 0.99 -8.60
C ASN A 61 -12.09 0.59 -9.96
N GLY A 62 -11.84 -0.70 -10.17
CA GLY A 62 -11.14 -1.20 -11.36
C GLY A 62 -9.62 -1.18 -11.26
N ASP A 63 -9.07 -0.71 -10.15
CA ASP A 63 -7.62 -0.75 -9.86
C ASP A 63 -7.24 -2.14 -9.34
N CYS A 64 -6.05 -2.64 -9.72
CA CYS A 64 -5.56 -3.93 -9.26
C CYS A 64 -4.20 -3.84 -8.58
N VAL A 65 -3.99 -4.75 -7.63
CA VAL A 65 -2.65 -5.13 -7.18
C VAL A 65 -2.29 -6.45 -7.86
N ALA A 66 -1.20 -6.44 -8.61
CA ALA A 66 -0.75 -7.61 -9.34
C ALA A 66 0.54 -8.15 -8.73
N PHE A 67 0.73 -9.47 -8.81
CA PHE A 67 1.95 -10.11 -8.34
C PHE A 67 2.55 -11.00 -9.41
N PHE A 68 3.85 -10.90 -9.54
CA PHE A 68 4.67 -11.92 -10.18
C PHE A 68 5.28 -12.82 -9.11
N TRP A 69 5.24 -14.11 -9.34
CA TRP A 69 6.12 -15.07 -8.70
C TRP A 69 7.10 -15.60 -9.75
N PHE A 70 8.40 -15.49 -9.48
CA PHE A 70 9.44 -16.04 -10.32
C PHE A 70 10.21 -17.11 -9.56
N ALA A 71 10.47 -18.25 -10.21
CA ALA A 71 11.20 -19.36 -9.57
C ALA A 71 12.61 -18.98 -9.08
N GLU A 72 13.25 -18.01 -9.74
CA GLU A 72 14.63 -17.57 -9.47
C GLU A 72 14.67 -16.09 -9.00
N ALA A 73 13.60 -15.59 -8.38
CA ALA A 73 13.60 -14.21 -7.86
C ALA A 73 14.65 -14.07 -6.74
N PRO A 74 15.47 -13.01 -6.73
CA PRO A 74 16.34 -12.73 -5.60
C PRO A 74 15.53 -12.37 -4.35
N ASP A 75 16.10 -12.70 -3.19
CA ASP A 75 15.51 -12.39 -1.91
C ASP A 75 15.36 -10.88 -1.67
N ARG A 76 14.37 -10.52 -0.85
CA ARG A 76 14.22 -9.16 -0.35
C ARG A 76 15.45 -8.74 0.46
N VAL A 77 15.94 -7.52 0.23
CA VAL A 77 17.02 -6.90 1.01
C VAL A 77 16.46 -5.64 1.71
N PRO A 78 16.17 -5.69 3.03
CA PRO A 78 15.70 -4.53 3.78
C PRO A 78 16.65 -3.35 3.67
N GLY A 79 16.11 -2.11 3.57
CA GLY A 79 16.89 -0.89 3.34
C GLY A 79 17.34 -0.69 1.88
N ILE A 80 17.19 -1.71 1.03
CA ILE A 80 17.49 -1.65 -0.41
C ILE A 80 16.21 -1.83 -1.22
N SER A 81 15.67 -3.06 -1.28
CA SER A 81 14.49 -3.36 -2.11
C SER A 81 13.17 -2.93 -1.47
N SER A 82 13.18 -2.64 -0.17
CA SER A 82 12.06 -2.11 0.61
C SER A 82 12.60 -1.45 1.88
N PRO A 83 11.82 -0.60 2.59
CA PRO A 83 12.20 -0.09 3.91
C PRO A 83 12.52 -1.22 4.90
N GLU A 84 13.39 -0.94 5.88
CA GLU A 84 13.66 -1.85 6.99
C GLU A 84 12.47 -1.95 7.96
N ALA A 85 11.77 -0.82 8.16
CA ALA A 85 10.65 -0.72 9.07
C ALA A 85 9.50 0.10 8.45
N ILE A 86 8.33 0.03 9.09
CA ILE A 86 7.18 0.86 8.72
C ILE A 86 7.25 2.23 9.40
N PRO A 87 6.62 3.27 8.81
CA PRO A 87 6.53 4.61 9.41
C PRO A 87 6.03 4.59 10.85
N GLY A 88 6.65 5.40 11.70
CA GLY A 88 6.35 5.49 13.13
C GLY A 88 6.98 4.39 14.01
N ILE A 89 7.73 3.43 13.42
CA ILE A 89 8.42 2.36 14.17
C ILE A 89 9.94 2.40 13.97
N GLY A 90 10.43 2.72 12.75
CA GLY A 90 11.86 2.72 12.48
C GLY A 90 12.21 3.34 11.13
N ASP A 91 13.36 2.96 10.58
CA ASP A 91 13.88 3.54 9.34
C ASP A 91 13.03 3.13 8.13
N ILE A 92 12.59 4.16 7.41
CA ILE A 92 11.74 4.03 6.21
C ILE A 92 12.51 4.25 4.91
N VAL A 93 13.84 4.40 4.98
CA VAL A 93 14.67 4.61 3.79
C VAL A 93 14.77 3.32 2.98
N SER A 94 14.65 3.44 1.67
CA SER A 94 14.94 2.39 0.70
C SER A 94 15.66 2.97 -0.51
N ALA A 95 16.18 2.11 -1.37
CA ALA A 95 16.95 2.57 -2.53
C ALA A 95 16.09 3.35 -3.52
N VAL A 96 16.72 4.24 -4.30
CA VAL A 96 16.06 4.95 -5.39
C VAL A 96 15.44 3.93 -6.37
N SER A 97 14.25 4.23 -6.86
CA SER A 97 13.45 3.37 -7.75
C SER A 97 12.76 2.18 -7.09
N THR A 98 12.83 2.03 -5.77
CA THR A 98 12.00 1.05 -5.05
C THR A 98 10.66 1.65 -4.66
N MET A 99 9.66 0.80 -4.45
CA MET A 99 8.40 1.21 -3.85
C MET A 99 8.60 1.33 -2.33
N ASN A 100 8.39 2.52 -1.78
CA ASN A 100 8.46 2.74 -0.33
C ASN A 100 7.28 2.05 0.39
N HIS A 101 6.06 2.34 -0.06
CA HIS A 101 4.82 1.70 0.41
C HIS A 101 3.73 1.80 -0.65
N LEU A 102 2.70 0.99 -0.50
CA LEU A 102 1.46 1.05 -1.27
C LEU A 102 0.31 1.44 -0.34
N ALA A 103 -0.32 2.57 -0.61
CA ALA A 103 -1.43 3.08 0.17
C ALA A 103 -2.78 2.75 -0.48
N PHE A 104 -3.69 2.16 0.30
CA PHE A 104 -5.09 1.95 -0.07
C PHE A 104 -5.95 3.02 0.59
N HIS A 105 -6.77 3.68 -0.22
CA HIS A 105 -7.77 4.59 0.32
C HIS A 105 -8.87 3.80 1.03
N VAL A 106 -9.18 4.19 2.27
CA VAL A 106 -10.27 3.61 3.04
C VAL A 106 -11.23 4.71 3.50
N PRO A 107 -12.54 4.42 3.63
CA PRO A 107 -13.49 5.41 4.15
C PRO A 107 -13.09 5.86 5.56
N ALA A 108 -13.13 7.18 5.81
CA ALA A 108 -12.71 7.75 7.09
C ALA A 108 -13.52 7.21 8.28
N GLU A 109 -14.82 6.97 8.08
CA GLU A 109 -15.73 6.39 9.06
C GLU A 109 -15.45 4.90 9.35
N LYS A 110 -14.70 4.20 8.47
CA LYS A 110 -14.30 2.80 8.63
C LYS A 110 -12.86 2.62 9.10
N PHE A 111 -12.10 3.71 9.16
CA PHE A 111 -10.66 3.67 9.41
C PHE A 111 -10.29 2.91 10.70
N ASP A 112 -10.91 3.28 11.82
CA ASP A 112 -10.63 2.66 13.12
C ASP A 112 -11.14 1.20 13.18
N GLU A 113 -12.31 0.92 12.58
CA GLU A 113 -12.84 -0.44 12.44
C GLU A 113 -11.88 -1.33 11.64
N TYR A 114 -11.38 -0.86 10.50
CA TYR A 114 -10.48 -1.64 9.65
C TYR A 114 -9.15 -1.93 10.35
N ARG A 115 -8.63 -0.98 11.12
CA ARG A 115 -7.45 -1.20 11.95
C ARG A 115 -7.67 -2.32 12.97
N GLN A 116 -8.80 -2.34 13.66
CA GLN A 116 -9.14 -3.40 14.62
C GLN A 116 -9.35 -4.75 13.91
N ARG A 117 -9.97 -4.74 12.74
CA ARG A 117 -10.19 -5.94 11.94
C ARG A 117 -8.87 -6.60 11.51
N LEU A 118 -7.88 -5.83 11.06
CA LEU A 118 -6.55 -6.35 10.74
C LEU A 118 -5.87 -6.96 11.98
N LYS A 119 -5.92 -6.28 13.11
CA LYS A 119 -5.38 -6.82 14.38
C LYS A 119 -6.06 -8.12 14.80
N ALA A 120 -7.38 -8.21 14.69
CA ALA A 120 -8.16 -9.43 14.98
C ALA A 120 -7.80 -10.60 14.05
N LYS A 121 -7.34 -10.32 12.83
CA LYS A 121 -6.81 -11.29 11.88
C LYS A 121 -5.31 -11.61 12.08
N GLY A 122 -4.69 -11.11 13.16
CA GLY A 122 -3.30 -11.38 13.50
C GLY A 122 -2.26 -10.50 12.79
N VAL A 123 -2.69 -9.50 12.03
CA VAL A 123 -1.75 -8.58 11.37
C VAL A 123 -1.16 -7.60 12.39
N ARG A 124 0.16 -7.48 12.41
CA ARG A 124 0.85 -6.47 13.21
C ARG A 124 0.69 -5.11 12.54
N VAL A 125 -0.04 -4.21 13.20
CA VAL A 125 -0.36 -2.88 12.68
C VAL A 125 0.39 -1.81 13.47
N GLY A 126 1.01 -0.87 12.77
CA GLY A 126 1.72 0.28 13.33
C GLY A 126 0.84 1.28 14.08
N PRO A 127 1.44 2.36 14.59
CA PRO A 127 0.71 3.47 15.18
C PRO A 127 -0.17 4.18 14.13
N ILE A 128 -1.17 4.93 14.59
CA ILE A 128 -1.88 5.87 13.73
C ILE A 128 -1.00 7.11 13.57
N LEU A 129 -0.82 7.56 12.33
CA LEU A 129 -0.15 8.80 11.99
C LEU A 129 -1.19 9.79 11.46
N ASN A 130 -1.28 10.95 12.09
CA ASN A 130 -2.11 12.06 11.65
C ASN A 130 -1.20 13.06 10.96
N HIS A 131 -1.14 13.03 9.63
CA HIS A 131 -0.24 13.85 8.85
C HIS A 131 -0.72 15.29 8.77
N ASP A 132 0.15 16.23 9.12
CA ASP A 132 -0.09 17.67 9.10
C ASP A 132 1.11 18.43 8.52
N GLU A 133 1.03 19.76 8.44
CA GLU A 133 2.08 20.63 7.92
C GLU A 133 3.06 21.13 9.01
N SER A 134 3.05 20.55 10.21
CA SER A 134 4.01 20.88 11.26
C SER A 134 5.44 20.44 10.87
N ALA A 135 6.45 20.93 11.58
CA ALA A 135 7.84 20.53 11.37
C ALA A 135 8.06 19.00 11.53
N ALA A 136 7.26 18.34 12.35
CA ALA A 136 7.29 16.89 12.53
C ALA A 136 6.48 16.14 11.45
N GLN A 137 5.63 16.85 10.69
CA GLN A 137 4.73 16.32 9.66
C GLN A 137 3.70 15.30 10.18
N VAL A 138 3.63 15.10 11.48
CA VAL A 138 2.66 14.23 12.15
C VAL A 138 2.26 14.82 13.50
N SER A 139 0.99 14.61 13.85
CA SER A 139 0.42 14.99 15.14
C SER A 139 -0.04 13.75 15.93
N ALA A 140 0.10 13.81 17.24
CA ALA A 140 -0.41 12.77 18.14
C ALA A 140 -1.96 12.71 18.16
N THR A 141 -2.61 13.81 17.85
CA THR A 141 -4.08 13.95 17.89
C THR A 141 -4.63 14.44 16.56
N LEU A 142 -5.87 14.06 16.27
CA LEU A 142 -6.59 14.59 15.12
C LEU A 142 -7.02 16.05 15.41
N HIS A 143 -6.70 16.95 14.48
CA HIS A 143 -7.06 18.37 14.53
C HIS A 143 -7.32 18.92 13.11
N PRO A 144 -7.88 20.12 12.93
CA PRO A 144 -8.26 20.64 11.61
C PRO A 144 -7.09 20.79 10.60
N GLY A 145 -5.85 20.81 11.07
CA GLY A 145 -4.67 20.86 10.20
C GLY A 145 -4.23 19.50 9.62
N VAL A 146 -4.76 18.39 10.14
CA VAL A 146 -4.47 17.05 9.62
C VAL A 146 -5.15 16.89 8.25
N TYR A 147 -4.42 16.41 7.25
CA TYR A 147 -4.94 16.20 5.90
C TYR A 147 -5.07 14.71 5.52
N VAL A 148 -4.26 13.83 6.14
CA VAL A 148 -4.35 12.36 5.99
C VAL A 148 -4.21 11.71 7.36
N ARG A 149 -5.04 10.71 7.62
CA ARG A 149 -4.82 9.73 8.69
C ARG A 149 -4.40 8.42 8.06
N SER A 150 -3.38 7.79 8.61
CA SER A 150 -2.90 6.51 8.10
C SER A 150 -2.38 5.60 9.20
N PHE A 151 -2.26 4.32 8.86
CA PHE A 151 -1.48 3.34 9.61
C PHE A 151 -0.88 2.31 8.64
N TYR A 152 0.25 1.73 9.05
CA TYR A 152 1.06 0.86 8.21
C TYR A 152 1.11 -0.55 8.75
N PHE A 153 1.27 -1.52 7.85
CA PHE A 153 1.47 -2.94 8.15
C PHE A 153 2.27 -3.58 7.01
N LEU A 154 2.74 -4.81 7.22
CA LEU A 154 3.50 -5.54 6.21
C LEU A 154 2.66 -6.68 5.64
N ASP A 155 2.88 -6.96 4.36
CA ASP A 155 2.45 -8.19 3.74
C ASP A 155 3.42 -9.36 4.08
N PRO A 156 3.19 -10.60 3.62
CA PRO A 156 4.06 -11.74 3.92
C PRO A 156 5.52 -11.59 3.48
N ASP A 157 5.78 -10.83 2.42
CA ASP A 157 7.12 -10.58 1.88
C ASP A 157 7.78 -9.32 2.44
N GLY A 158 7.10 -8.62 3.37
CA GLY A 158 7.59 -7.40 3.97
C GLY A 158 7.39 -6.16 3.09
N ILE A 159 6.48 -6.22 2.14
CA ILE A 159 6.03 -5.03 1.40
C ILE A 159 5.25 -4.17 2.38
N THR A 160 5.63 -2.89 2.47
CA THR A 160 4.93 -1.93 3.33
C THR A 160 3.61 -1.52 2.69
N LEU A 161 2.53 -1.80 3.39
CA LEU A 161 1.18 -1.40 3.02
C LEU A 161 0.66 -0.33 3.98
N GLU A 162 -0.21 0.53 3.49
CA GLU A 162 -0.84 1.60 4.23
C GLU A 162 -2.35 1.58 4.02
N PHE A 163 -3.12 1.75 5.09
CA PHE A 163 -4.51 2.21 4.97
C PHE A 163 -4.54 3.70 5.31
N ALA A 164 -5.02 4.49 4.36
CA ALA A 164 -5.06 5.94 4.46
C ALA A 164 -6.47 6.48 4.16
N CYS A 165 -6.86 7.52 4.87
CA CYS A 165 -8.05 8.29 4.54
C CYS A 165 -7.74 9.78 4.53
N TRP A 166 -8.27 10.48 3.53
CA TRP A 166 -8.26 11.94 3.50
C TRP A 166 -9.19 12.48 4.57
N THR A 167 -8.75 13.51 5.29
CA THR A 167 -9.56 14.21 6.31
C THR A 167 -10.07 15.55 5.80
N LYS A 168 -9.49 16.04 4.71
CA LYS A 168 -9.91 17.23 3.98
C LYS A 168 -9.48 17.12 2.51
N GLU A 169 -10.12 17.88 1.65
CA GLU A 169 -9.65 18.05 0.28
C GLU A 169 -8.36 18.86 0.26
N PHE A 170 -7.47 18.57 -0.69
CA PHE A 170 -6.34 19.44 -1.00
C PHE A 170 -6.88 20.66 -1.73
N THR A 171 -7.28 21.65 -0.96
CA THR A 171 -7.53 23.00 -1.47
C THR A 171 -6.25 23.81 -1.30
N ASP A 172 -5.96 24.68 -2.26
CA ASP A 172 -4.82 25.59 -2.27
C ASP A 172 -4.63 26.37 -0.98
#